data_c220d471ce0f5221c244179b8efcb538
#
_entry.id   c220d471ce0f5221c244179b8efcb538
#
_cell.length_a   1.000
_cell.length_b   1.000
_cell.length_c   1.000
_cell.angle_alpha   90.00
_cell.angle_beta   90.00
_cell.angle_gamma   90.00
#
_symmetry.space_group_name_H-M   'P 1'
#
loop_
_entity.id
_entity.type
_entity.pdbx_description
1 polymer ?
#
loop_
_entity_poly.entity_id
_entity_poly.type
_entity_poly.pdbx_seq_one_letter_code
_entity_poly.pdbx_strand_id
1 'polypeptide(L)'
;MSQIKAILVAVDGSPNSDRAVQHSLDMVASGFATEVHFLNVQPGLRGAIASFVSREQIDSYHRDEGNKALASAVGLAGKASVSAQVHIGVGRQGEVIRDFAKKLDARMVVMGTRGHTGLSGVLLGSVAQDVIAHVDVPVTLVK
;
A
#
# COMPACT_ATOMS: atom_id res chain seq x y z
N MET A 1 -2.26 -22.57 16.94
CA MET A 1 -2.50 -21.95 15.64
C MET A 1 -1.34 -21.04 15.27
N SER A 2 -0.79 -21.21 14.07
CA SER A 2 0.28 -20.33 13.62
C SER A 2 -0.28 -18.97 13.23
N GLN A 3 0.38 -17.90 13.68
CA GLN A 3 0.06 -16.54 13.29
C GLN A 3 0.53 -16.27 11.87
N ILE A 4 -0.16 -15.37 11.19
CA ILE A 4 0.33 -14.77 9.96
C ILE A 4 1.48 -13.84 10.36
N LYS A 5 2.66 -14.05 9.77
CA LYS A 5 3.84 -13.28 10.13
C LYS A 5 3.75 -11.84 9.63
N ALA A 6 3.61 -11.65 8.34
CA ALA A 6 3.64 -10.33 7.72
C ALA A 6 2.41 -10.07 6.88
N ILE A 7 1.87 -8.87 6.99
CA ILE A 7 0.83 -8.35 6.10
C ILE A 7 1.35 -7.10 5.40
N LEU A 8 0.97 -6.95 4.14
CA LEU A 8 1.34 -5.82 3.31
C LEU A 8 0.09 -4.98 3.04
N VAL A 9 0.13 -3.71 3.38
CA VAL A 9 -0.99 -2.79 3.22
C VAL A 9 -0.66 -1.82 2.10
N ALA A 10 -1.49 -1.78 1.07
CA ALA A 10 -1.38 -0.79 0.00
C ALA A 10 -2.00 0.52 0.48
N VAL A 11 -1.23 1.59 0.47
CA VAL A 11 -1.61 2.88 1.06
C VAL A 11 -1.54 3.98 0.01
N ASP A 12 -2.61 4.74 -0.14
CA ASP A 12 -2.65 5.91 -1.03
C ASP A 12 -3.01 7.22 -0.32
N GLY A 13 -3.23 7.17 0.99
CA GLY A 13 -3.59 8.33 1.80
C GLY A 13 -5.06 8.73 1.75
N SER A 14 -5.90 7.99 1.01
CA SER A 14 -7.34 8.25 0.96
C SER A 14 -8.04 7.78 2.25
N PRO A 15 -9.26 8.28 2.53
CA PRO A 15 -10.03 7.78 3.67
C PRO A 15 -10.28 6.27 3.64
N ASN A 16 -10.50 5.69 2.47
CA ASN A 16 -10.68 4.24 2.33
C ASN A 16 -9.37 3.49 2.64
N SER A 17 -8.24 4.04 2.21
CA SER A 17 -6.91 3.53 2.56
C SER A 17 -6.69 3.56 4.08
N ASP A 18 -7.09 4.63 4.75
CA ASP A 18 -6.97 4.75 6.21
C ASP A 18 -7.78 3.67 6.94
N ARG A 19 -8.94 3.30 6.42
CA ARG A 19 -9.73 2.20 6.98
C ARG A 19 -9.03 0.86 6.82
N ALA A 20 -8.37 0.65 5.68
CA ALA A 20 -7.56 -0.56 5.45
C ALA A 20 -6.38 -0.61 6.40
N VAL A 21 -5.70 0.52 6.61
CA VAL A 21 -4.60 0.64 7.57
C VAL A 21 -5.10 0.30 8.98
N GLN A 22 -6.22 0.89 9.40
CA GLN A 22 -6.76 0.63 10.74
C GLN A 22 -7.12 -0.85 10.93
N HIS A 23 -7.73 -1.47 9.92
CA HIS A 23 -8.03 -2.89 9.96
C HIS A 23 -6.76 -3.73 10.16
N SER A 24 -5.68 -3.38 9.46
CA SER A 24 -4.40 -4.07 9.58
C SER A 24 -3.78 -3.91 10.96
N LEU A 25 -3.88 -2.72 11.54
CA LEU A 25 -3.40 -2.47 12.90
C LEU A 25 -4.19 -3.27 13.93
N ASP A 26 -5.49 -3.41 13.72
CA ASP A 26 -6.34 -4.25 14.58
C ASP A 26 -5.94 -5.72 14.50
N MET A 27 -5.56 -6.20 13.31
CA MET A 27 -5.04 -7.56 13.14
C MET A 27 -3.77 -7.80 13.94
N VAL A 28 -2.85 -6.82 13.95
CA VAL A 28 -1.62 -6.92 14.76
C VAL A 28 -1.96 -6.90 16.25
N ALA A 29 -2.83 -5.98 16.66
CA ALA A 29 -3.23 -5.86 18.06
C ALA A 29 -3.93 -7.12 18.60
N SER A 30 -4.69 -7.83 17.74
CA SER A 30 -5.38 -9.06 18.11
C SER A 30 -4.48 -10.29 18.10
N GLY A 31 -3.23 -10.16 17.65
CA GLY A 31 -2.30 -11.27 17.55
C GLY A 31 -2.43 -12.09 16.27
N PHE A 32 -3.28 -11.66 15.34
CA PHE A 32 -3.45 -12.35 14.05
C PHE A 32 -2.19 -12.23 13.16
N ALA A 33 -1.52 -11.09 13.21
CA ALA A 33 -0.28 -10.86 12.48
C ALA A 33 0.79 -10.29 13.41
N THR A 34 2.05 -10.50 13.09
CA THR A 34 3.17 -10.00 13.91
C THR A 34 3.90 -8.82 13.29
N GLU A 35 3.81 -8.65 11.96
CA GLU A 35 4.45 -7.56 11.24
C GLU A 35 3.47 -6.90 10.30
N VAL A 36 3.56 -5.58 10.18
CA VAL A 36 2.81 -4.83 9.18
C VAL A 36 3.76 -3.95 8.38
N HIS A 37 3.57 -3.97 7.05
CA HIS A 37 4.31 -3.17 6.11
C HIS A 37 3.34 -2.28 5.34
N PHE A 38 3.62 -0.99 5.28
CA PHE A 38 2.86 -0.06 4.46
C PHE A 38 3.63 0.20 3.17
N LEU A 39 2.95 0.11 2.06
CA LEU A 39 3.53 0.35 0.74
C LEU A 39 2.70 1.37 -0.01
N ASN A 40 3.35 2.44 -0.46
CA ASN A 40 2.78 3.33 -1.46
C ASN A 40 3.46 3.08 -2.79
N VAL A 41 2.69 2.91 -3.85
CA VAL A 41 3.20 2.72 -5.20
C VAL A 41 2.96 4.00 -5.98
N GLN A 42 4.04 4.60 -6.44
CA GLN A 42 4.02 5.78 -7.29
C GLN A 42 4.03 5.37 -8.76
N PRO A 43 3.30 6.05 -9.62
CA PRO A 43 3.40 5.79 -11.07
C PRO A 43 4.75 6.24 -11.59
N GLY A 44 5.30 5.49 -12.54
CA GLY A 44 6.53 5.88 -13.21
C GLY A 44 6.31 7.15 -14.05
N LEU A 45 7.32 8.00 -14.13
CA LEU A 45 7.31 9.14 -15.02
C LEU A 45 7.59 8.66 -16.44
N ARG A 46 6.79 9.14 -17.41
CA ARG A 46 6.87 8.71 -18.81
C ARG A 46 6.96 9.91 -19.74
N GLY A 47 7.44 9.63 -20.97
CA GLY A 47 7.46 10.59 -22.05
C GLY A 47 8.48 11.69 -21.89
N ALA A 48 8.18 12.87 -22.43
CA ALA A 48 9.09 14.01 -22.46
C ALA A 48 9.52 14.46 -21.06
N ILE A 49 8.67 14.32 -20.06
CA ILE A 49 8.99 14.73 -18.69
C ILE A 49 10.19 13.96 -18.16
N ALA A 50 10.25 12.64 -18.40
CA ALA A 50 11.33 11.79 -17.93
C ALA A 50 12.68 12.17 -18.53
N SER A 51 12.72 12.74 -19.74
CA SER A 51 13.96 13.15 -20.42
C SER A 51 14.50 14.50 -19.96
N PHE A 52 13.67 15.31 -19.24
CA PHE A 52 14.08 16.65 -18.78
C PHE A 52 14.47 16.71 -17.33
N VAL A 53 14.34 15.61 -16.58
CA VAL A 53 14.66 15.57 -15.16
C VAL A 53 15.75 14.53 -14.89
N SER A 54 16.60 14.81 -13.92
CA SER A 54 17.62 13.87 -13.48
C SER A 54 17.02 12.72 -12.70
N ARG A 55 17.77 11.63 -12.61
CA ARG A 55 17.36 10.49 -11.79
C ARG A 55 17.16 10.88 -10.32
N GLU A 56 18.05 11.74 -9.80
CA GLU A 56 17.92 12.23 -8.43
C GLU A 56 16.64 13.03 -8.23
N GLN A 57 16.25 13.85 -9.19
CA GLN A 57 15.01 14.61 -9.15
C GLN A 57 13.79 13.69 -9.18
N ILE A 58 13.83 12.65 -10.00
CA ILE A 58 12.77 11.66 -10.08
C ILE A 58 12.63 10.91 -8.75
N ASP A 59 13.73 10.45 -8.21
CA ASP A 59 13.75 9.70 -6.95
C ASP A 59 13.26 10.56 -5.77
N SER A 60 13.69 11.82 -5.73
CA SER A 60 13.24 12.79 -4.73
C SER A 60 11.73 13.05 -4.82
N TYR A 61 11.23 13.23 -6.02
CA TYR A 61 9.80 13.43 -6.29
C TYR A 61 8.98 12.23 -5.78
N HIS A 62 9.37 11.01 -6.14
CA HIS A 62 8.66 9.81 -5.70
C HIS A 62 8.71 9.64 -4.19
N ARG A 63 9.84 9.94 -3.56
CA ARG A 63 9.99 9.88 -2.12
C ARG A 63 9.06 10.86 -1.42
N ASP A 64 9.03 12.11 -1.90
CA ASP A 64 8.20 13.15 -1.30
C ASP A 64 6.71 12.83 -1.45
N GLU A 65 6.28 12.43 -2.65
CA GLU A 65 4.89 12.06 -2.90
C GLU A 65 4.48 10.79 -2.16
N GLY A 66 5.39 9.81 -2.10
CA GLY A 66 5.14 8.59 -1.35
C GLY A 66 5.01 8.86 0.14
N ASN A 67 5.87 9.70 0.70
CA ASN A 67 5.79 10.06 2.12
C ASN A 67 4.51 10.82 2.45
N LYS A 68 4.03 11.68 1.56
CA LYS A 68 2.74 12.35 1.73
C LYS A 68 1.60 11.33 1.80
N ALA A 69 1.61 10.35 0.89
CA ALA A 69 0.58 9.33 0.85
C ALA A 69 0.62 8.42 2.09
N LEU A 70 1.80 8.20 2.65
CA LEU A 70 2.01 7.32 3.80
C LEU A 70 1.82 8.01 5.16
N ALA A 71 1.76 9.35 5.19
CA ALA A 71 1.77 10.10 6.44
C ALA A 71 0.63 9.73 7.39
N SER A 72 -0.58 9.57 6.86
CA SER A 72 -1.74 9.18 7.67
C SER A 72 -1.57 7.79 8.26
N ALA A 73 -1.09 6.84 7.46
CA ALA A 73 -0.84 5.47 7.93
C ALA A 73 0.19 5.43 9.05
N VAL A 74 1.28 6.18 8.90
CA VAL A 74 2.33 6.29 9.92
C VAL A 74 1.75 6.86 11.22
N GLY A 75 0.91 7.90 11.11
CA GLY A 75 0.24 8.49 12.27
C GLY A 75 -0.67 7.50 12.98
N LEU A 76 -1.44 6.73 12.23
CA LEU A 76 -2.34 5.72 12.80
C LEU A 76 -1.55 4.61 13.51
N ALA A 77 -0.45 4.15 12.92
CA ALA A 77 0.42 3.15 13.54
C ALA A 77 1.01 3.67 14.85
N GLY A 78 1.44 4.92 14.87
CA GLY A 78 1.97 5.56 16.09
C GLY A 78 0.94 5.61 17.21
N LYS A 79 -0.30 5.98 16.90
CA LYS A 79 -1.39 6.00 17.88
C LYS A 79 -1.72 4.61 18.42
N ALA A 80 -1.58 3.58 17.58
CA ALA A 80 -1.83 2.20 17.98
C ALA A 80 -0.63 1.56 18.65
N SER A 81 0.49 2.25 18.75
CA SER A 81 1.77 1.73 19.29
C SER A 81 2.23 0.48 18.52
N VAL A 82 2.01 0.47 17.21
CA VAL A 82 2.45 -0.61 16.33
C VAL A 82 3.64 -0.13 15.51
N SER A 83 4.72 -0.90 15.53
CA SER A 83 5.86 -0.66 14.67
C SER A 83 5.54 -1.13 13.26
N ALA A 84 5.45 -0.21 12.32
CA ALA A 84 5.21 -0.51 10.91
C ALA A 84 6.45 -0.16 10.09
N GLN A 85 6.76 -1.00 9.11
CA GLN A 85 7.79 -0.69 8.13
C GLN A 85 7.14 -0.02 6.93
N VAL A 86 7.81 0.95 6.36
CA VAL A 86 7.27 1.80 5.30
C VAL A 86 8.09 1.63 4.03
N HIS A 87 7.41 1.48 2.90
CA HIS A 87 8.05 1.26 1.61
C HIS A 87 7.41 2.14 0.54
N ILE A 88 8.22 2.58 -0.41
CA ILE A 88 7.76 3.29 -1.60
C ILE A 88 8.25 2.52 -2.81
N GLY A 89 7.32 2.10 -3.66
CA GLY A 89 7.62 1.45 -4.93
C GLY A 89 7.23 2.36 -6.10
N VAL A 90 7.76 2.06 -7.28
CA VAL A 90 7.48 2.82 -8.50
C VAL A 90 7.14 1.85 -9.61
N GLY A 91 6.02 2.06 -10.30
CA GLY A 91 5.61 1.24 -11.43
C GLY A 91 4.10 0.98 -11.42
N ARG A 92 3.70 -0.13 -12.03
CA ARG A 92 2.30 -0.55 -12.07
C ARG A 92 1.90 -1.16 -10.73
N GLN A 93 0.75 -0.74 -10.23
CA GLN A 93 0.29 -1.10 -8.88
C GLN A 93 0.32 -2.62 -8.61
N GLY A 94 -0.34 -3.40 -9.43
CA GLY A 94 -0.44 -4.84 -9.22
C GLY A 94 0.91 -5.56 -9.25
N GLU A 95 1.76 -5.17 -10.19
CA GLU A 95 3.09 -5.76 -10.34
C GLU A 95 3.99 -5.42 -9.15
N VAL A 96 4.01 -4.14 -8.75
CA VAL A 96 4.86 -3.67 -7.64
C VAL A 96 4.41 -4.29 -6.32
N ILE A 97 3.11 -4.33 -6.06
CA ILE A 97 2.56 -4.93 -4.85
C ILE A 97 2.88 -6.43 -4.79
N ARG A 98 2.73 -7.13 -5.93
CA ARG A 98 3.13 -8.54 -6.03
C ARG A 98 4.59 -8.74 -5.66
N ASP A 99 5.48 -7.92 -6.22
CA ASP A 99 6.91 -8.06 -6.02
C ASP A 99 7.30 -7.78 -4.56
N PHE A 100 6.71 -6.76 -3.95
CA PHE A 100 6.93 -6.48 -2.52
C PHE A 100 6.37 -7.58 -1.63
N ALA A 101 5.21 -8.13 -1.96
CA ALA A 101 4.64 -9.24 -1.19
C ALA A 101 5.59 -10.44 -1.17
N LYS A 102 6.19 -10.75 -2.30
CA LYS A 102 7.19 -11.83 -2.40
C LYS A 102 8.46 -11.51 -1.62
N LYS A 103 8.99 -10.31 -1.81
CA LYS A 103 10.23 -9.87 -1.15
C LYS A 103 10.11 -9.88 0.37
N LEU A 104 8.96 -9.47 0.89
CA LEU A 104 8.71 -9.36 2.33
C LEU A 104 8.13 -10.66 2.92
N ASP A 105 7.90 -11.66 2.09
CA ASP A 105 7.19 -12.88 2.48
C ASP A 105 5.85 -12.56 3.16
N ALA A 106 5.13 -11.61 2.59
CA ALA A 106 3.82 -11.23 3.11
C ALA A 106 2.82 -12.34 2.82
N ARG A 107 2.01 -12.66 3.81
CA ARG A 107 1.01 -13.73 3.72
C ARG A 107 -0.36 -13.22 3.33
N MET A 108 -0.52 -11.91 3.27
CA MET A 108 -1.78 -11.26 2.94
C MET A 108 -1.50 -9.84 2.48
N VAL A 109 -2.28 -9.38 1.51
CA VAL A 109 -2.34 -7.97 1.13
C VAL A 109 -3.66 -7.40 1.64
N VAL A 110 -3.62 -6.24 2.27
CA VAL A 110 -4.80 -5.52 2.74
C VAL A 110 -4.86 -4.19 2.00
N MET A 111 -6.03 -3.85 1.48
CA MET A 111 -6.21 -2.60 0.76
C MET A 111 -7.66 -2.15 0.77
N GLY A 112 -7.89 -0.89 0.48
CA GLY A 112 -9.24 -0.38 0.27
C GLY A 112 -9.80 -0.84 -1.06
N THR A 113 -11.12 -0.87 -1.17
CA THR A 113 -11.80 -1.23 -2.42
C THR A 113 -11.73 -0.11 -3.47
N ARG A 114 -11.43 1.14 -3.02
CA ARG A 114 -11.41 2.35 -3.86
C ARG A 114 -10.23 3.22 -3.46
N GLY A 115 -9.82 4.12 -4.34
CA GLY A 115 -8.78 5.08 -4.05
C GLY A 115 -9.32 6.51 -3.97
N HIS A 116 -8.48 7.47 -4.30
CA HIS A 116 -8.80 8.90 -4.27
C HIS A 116 -9.94 9.31 -5.20
N THR A 117 -10.10 8.61 -6.32
CA THR A 117 -11.13 8.97 -7.30
C THR A 117 -12.55 8.76 -6.79
N GLY A 118 -12.74 7.83 -5.84
CA GLY A 118 -13.99 7.67 -5.11
C GLY A 118 -15.25 7.63 -5.95
N LEU A 119 -15.18 7.06 -7.16
CA LEU A 119 -16.28 7.07 -8.10
C LEU A 119 -17.51 6.40 -7.50
N SER A 120 -18.60 7.16 -7.43
CA SER A 120 -19.89 6.67 -6.94
C SER A 120 -20.38 5.52 -7.81
N GLY A 121 -20.84 4.45 -7.19
CA GLY A 121 -21.38 3.28 -7.90
C GLY A 121 -20.33 2.28 -8.37
N VAL A 122 -19.06 2.54 -8.17
CA VAL A 122 -17.99 1.59 -8.48
C VAL A 122 -17.74 0.72 -7.26
N LEU A 123 -17.97 -0.59 -7.38
CA LEU A 123 -17.75 -1.54 -6.29
C LEU A 123 -16.28 -1.78 -6.01
N LEU A 124 -15.45 -1.75 -7.05
CA LEU A 124 -14.05 -2.08 -6.97
C LEU A 124 -13.23 -1.17 -7.87
N GLY A 125 -12.28 -0.45 -7.27
CA GLY A 125 -11.41 0.47 -8.00
C GLY A 125 -10.42 -0.25 -8.93
N SER A 126 -9.83 0.50 -9.86
CA SER A 126 -8.88 -0.04 -10.83
C SER A 126 -7.64 -0.64 -10.18
N VAL A 127 -7.15 -0.02 -9.11
CA VAL A 127 -5.97 -0.54 -8.38
C VAL A 127 -6.29 -1.88 -7.74
N ALA A 128 -7.45 -2.00 -7.07
CA ALA A 128 -7.87 -3.25 -6.46
C ALA A 128 -8.01 -4.36 -7.49
N GLN A 129 -8.57 -4.06 -8.66
CA GLN A 129 -8.68 -5.03 -9.76
C GLN A 129 -7.30 -5.47 -10.26
N ASP A 130 -6.37 -4.54 -10.40
CA ASP A 130 -5.00 -4.83 -10.84
C ASP A 130 -4.26 -5.70 -9.81
N VAL A 131 -4.42 -5.41 -8.54
CA VAL A 131 -3.81 -6.19 -7.45
C VAL A 131 -4.34 -7.63 -7.45
N ILE A 132 -5.66 -7.80 -7.54
CA ILE A 132 -6.28 -9.14 -7.57
C ILE A 132 -5.76 -9.94 -8.76
N ALA A 133 -5.53 -9.30 -9.90
CA ALA A 133 -5.04 -9.98 -11.10
C ALA A 133 -3.58 -10.44 -10.98
N HIS A 134 -2.78 -9.84 -10.13
CA HIS A 134 -1.32 -10.07 -10.10
C HIS A 134 -0.79 -10.72 -8.83
N VAL A 135 -1.47 -10.57 -7.70
CA VAL A 135 -0.96 -11.03 -6.39
C VAL A 135 -1.34 -12.48 -6.16
N ASP A 136 -0.40 -13.28 -5.62
CA ASP A 136 -0.59 -14.71 -5.40
C ASP A 136 -1.04 -15.06 -3.97
N VAL A 137 -1.09 -14.07 -3.08
CA VAL A 137 -1.52 -14.28 -1.69
C VAL A 137 -2.96 -13.77 -1.50
N PRO A 138 -3.64 -14.17 -0.42
CA PRO A 138 -4.97 -13.62 -0.12
C PRO A 138 -4.97 -12.10 -0.08
N VAL A 139 -6.05 -11.50 -0.58
CA VAL A 139 -6.25 -10.06 -0.58
C VAL A 139 -7.50 -9.75 0.24
N THR A 140 -7.31 -8.97 1.29
CA THR A 140 -8.42 -8.47 2.10
C THR A 140 -8.80 -7.08 1.61
N LEU A 141 -10.04 -6.94 1.18
CA LEU A 141 -10.57 -5.67 0.68
C LEU A 141 -11.42 -5.00 1.75
N VAL A 142 -11.08 -3.77 2.08
CA VAL A 142 -11.77 -2.99 3.11
C VAL A 142 -12.60 -1.90 2.45
N LYS A 143 -13.88 -1.84 2.77
CA LYS A 143 -14.77 -0.79 2.23
C LYS A 143 -14.52 0.54 2.89
#